data_a30f09a0ec977cf9a9cd62cbe8198dde
#
_entry.id   a30f09a0ec977cf9a9cd62cbe8198dde
#
_cell.length_a   1.000
_cell.length_b   1.000
_cell.length_c   1.000
_cell.angle_alpha   90.00
_cell.angle_beta   90.00
_cell.angle_gamma   90.00
#
_symmetry.space_group_name_H-M   'P 1'
#
loop_
_entity.id
_entity.type
_entity.pdbx_description
1 polymer ?
#
loop_
_entity_poly.entity_id
_entity_poly.type
_entity_poly.pdbx_seq_one_letter_code
_entity_poly.pdbx_strand_id
1 'polypeptide(L)'
;MIQHKAHFTIHADGGSRGNPGPSGAGAMIRDALGNSVASVSKFLGHRTNNFAEYEAVILAFEELAKLVPQAKRGATNVTVKLDSELIVKQMNGVYKIKHPVMKTQYARLIQSGAAFGTVSFAHVPREQNKDADALANEAMDRGSN
;
A
#
# COMPACT_ATOMS: atom_id res chain seq x y z
N MET A 1 -21.48 -8.51 25.19
CA MET A 1 -21.15 -7.27 24.45
C MET A 1 -20.46 -7.64 23.15
N ILE A 2 -21.00 -7.17 22.05
CA ILE A 2 -20.40 -7.43 20.73
C ILE A 2 -19.33 -6.39 20.49
N GLN A 3 -18.09 -6.84 20.30
CA GLN A 3 -17.01 -5.96 19.86
C GLN A 3 -16.97 -5.94 18.35
N HIS A 4 -17.18 -4.77 17.78
CA HIS A 4 -16.99 -4.57 16.35
C HIS A 4 -15.50 -4.38 16.06
N LYS A 5 -14.95 -5.21 15.18
CA LYS A 5 -13.60 -5.02 14.69
C LYS A 5 -13.57 -3.80 13.77
N ALA A 6 -12.59 -2.93 13.95
CA ALA A 6 -12.36 -1.83 13.02
C ALA A 6 -11.90 -2.40 11.68
N HIS A 7 -12.30 -1.75 10.61
CA HIS A 7 -11.89 -2.12 9.25
C HIS A 7 -11.42 -0.89 8.48
N PHE A 8 -10.26 -1.02 7.83
CA PHE A 8 -9.74 0.01 6.94
C PHE A 8 -9.47 -0.56 5.56
N THR A 9 -9.66 0.28 4.55
CA THR A 9 -9.34 -0.05 3.17
C THR A 9 -8.21 0.85 2.71
N ILE A 10 -7.14 0.26 2.19
CA ILE A 10 -6.02 0.95 1.58
C ILE A 10 -6.12 0.78 0.07
N HIS A 11 -6.17 1.89 -0.67
CA HIS A 11 -5.91 1.89 -2.11
C HIS A 11 -4.48 2.37 -2.30
N ALA A 12 -3.65 1.56 -2.95
CA ALA A 12 -2.24 1.88 -3.12
C ALA A 12 -1.84 1.80 -4.60
N ASP A 13 -0.91 2.65 -4.99
CA ASP A 13 -0.33 2.67 -6.32
C ASP A 13 1.11 3.15 -6.23
N GLY A 14 1.96 2.61 -7.10
CA GLY A 14 3.34 3.03 -7.23
C GLY A 14 3.73 2.98 -8.68
N GLY A 15 4.58 3.89 -9.09
CA GLY A 15 5.01 3.94 -10.47
C GLY A 15 6.38 4.56 -10.64
N SER A 16 6.91 4.38 -11.85
CA SER A 16 8.20 4.91 -12.25
C SER A 16 8.07 5.51 -13.64
N ARG A 17 8.62 6.71 -13.83
CA ARG A 17 8.74 7.34 -15.16
C ARG A 17 10.04 6.89 -15.79
N GLY A 18 9.95 5.82 -16.63
CA GLY A 18 11.06 4.97 -16.99
C GLY A 18 11.19 3.86 -15.93
N ASN A 19 11.59 2.68 -16.33
CA ASN A 19 11.65 1.53 -15.41
C ASN A 19 13.02 0.87 -15.44
N PRO A 20 13.99 1.26 -14.58
CA PRO A 20 13.84 2.20 -13.45
C PRO A 20 13.84 3.67 -13.86
N GLY A 21 13.39 4.52 -12.98
CA GLY A 21 13.36 5.97 -13.17
C GLY A 21 12.80 6.69 -11.97
N PRO A 22 12.54 8.02 -12.08
CA PRO A 22 11.89 8.76 -11.00
C PRO A 22 10.56 8.11 -10.63
N SER A 23 10.41 7.78 -9.35
CA SER A 23 9.32 6.94 -8.86
C SER A 23 8.53 7.63 -7.76
N GLY A 24 7.26 7.26 -7.65
CA GLY A 24 6.37 7.78 -6.63
C GLY A 24 5.47 6.70 -6.06
N ALA A 25 5.12 6.88 -4.79
CA ALA A 25 4.17 6.05 -4.08
C ALA A 25 2.95 6.89 -3.70
N GLY A 26 1.76 6.34 -3.91
CA GLY A 26 0.51 6.95 -3.53
C GLY A 26 -0.39 5.95 -2.81
N ALA A 27 -1.10 6.41 -1.81
CA ALA A 27 -2.09 5.60 -1.13
C ALA A 27 -3.17 6.46 -0.51
N MET A 28 -4.38 5.93 -0.48
CA MET A 28 -5.52 6.52 0.20
C MET A 28 -6.05 5.50 1.21
N ILE A 29 -6.20 5.93 2.46
CA ILE A 29 -6.70 5.08 3.54
C ILE A 29 -8.09 5.56 3.91
N ARG A 30 -9.07 4.64 3.89
CA ARG A 30 -10.45 4.93 4.25
C ARG A 30 -10.89 4.05 5.42
N ASP A 31 -11.76 4.60 6.26
CA ASP A 31 -12.39 3.85 7.34
C ASP A 31 -13.56 2.98 6.81
N ALA A 32 -14.23 2.27 7.71
CA ALA A 32 -15.34 1.39 7.35
C ALA A 32 -16.55 2.12 6.74
N LEU A 33 -16.66 3.43 6.97
CA LEU A 33 -17.73 4.26 6.41
C LEU A 33 -17.35 4.87 5.05
N GLY A 34 -16.13 4.59 4.57
CA GLY A 34 -15.65 5.13 3.30
C GLY A 34 -15.02 6.52 3.40
N ASN A 35 -14.85 7.05 4.60
CA ASN A 35 -14.23 8.35 4.80
C ASN A 35 -12.71 8.25 4.65
N SER A 36 -12.09 9.20 3.92
CA SER A 36 -10.64 9.30 3.83
C SER A 36 -10.08 9.76 5.16
N VAL A 37 -9.19 8.96 5.75
CA VAL A 37 -8.60 9.25 7.05
C VAL A 37 -7.11 9.55 6.99
N ALA A 38 -6.44 9.14 5.93
CA ALA A 38 -5.03 9.45 5.68
C ALA A 38 -4.69 9.22 4.20
N SER A 39 -3.60 9.82 3.77
CA SER A 39 -3.08 9.63 2.42
C SER A 39 -1.56 9.62 2.42
N VAL A 40 -0.98 9.04 1.36
CA VAL A 40 0.46 9.01 1.11
C VAL A 40 0.70 9.54 -0.29
N SER A 41 1.65 10.47 -0.42
CA SER A 41 2.19 10.91 -1.70
C SER A 41 3.68 11.16 -1.49
N LYS A 42 4.53 10.20 -1.89
CA LYS A 42 5.96 10.25 -1.59
C LYS A 42 6.80 9.99 -2.82
N PHE A 43 7.75 10.88 -3.10
CA PHE A 43 8.76 10.67 -4.11
C PHE A 43 9.81 9.70 -3.58
N LEU A 44 10.14 8.67 -4.38
CA LEU A 44 11.00 7.57 -3.96
C LEU A 44 12.41 7.64 -4.56
N GLY A 45 12.70 8.64 -5.39
CA GLY A 45 13.93 8.70 -6.14
C GLY A 45 13.90 7.74 -7.34
N HIS A 46 15.04 7.23 -7.72
CA HIS A 46 15.20 6.36 -8.88
C HIS A 46 14.96 4.89 -8.50
N ARG A 47 13.79 4.36 -8.83
CA ARG A 47 13.37 2.99 -8.47
C ARG A 47 12.63 2.33 -9.65
N THR A 48 12.26 1.05 -9.47
CA THR A 48 11.41 0.33 -10.42
C THR A 48 9.93 0.49 -10.08
N ASN A 49 9.06 0.20 -11.04
CA ASN A 49 7.62 0.15 -10.82
C ASN A 49 7.27 -0.79 -9.66
N ASN A 50 7.80 -2.00 -9.68
CA ASN A 50 7.48 -3.01 -8.66
C ASN A 50 7.91 -2.57 -7.27
N PHE A 51 9.10 -1.98 -7.15
CA PHE A 51 9.55 -1.43 -5.88
C PHE A 51 8.57 -0.37 -5.36
N ALA A 52 8.16 0.54 -6.23
CA ALA A 52 7.26 1.63 -5.86
C ALA A 52 5.88 1.12 -5.40
N GLU A 53 5.36 0.06 -6.04
CA GLU A 53 4.07 -0.52 -5.67
C GLU A 53 4.12 -1.15 -4.27
N TYR A 54 5.18 -1.88 -3.94
CA TYR A 54 5.38 -2.40 -2.58
C TYR A 54 5.56 -1.29 -1.57
N GLU A 55 6.36 -0.28 -1.91
CA GLU A 55 6.64 0.84 -1.00
C GLU A 55 5.37 1.61 -0.66
N ALA A 56 4.47 1.78 -1.63
CA ALA A 56 3.19 2.43 -1.39
C ALA A 56 2.37 1.74 -0.30
N VAL A 57 2.33 0.41 -0.31
CA VAL A 57 1.61 -0.37 0.70
C VAL A 57 2.30 -0.28 2.06
N ILE A 58 3.63 -0.38 2.08
CA ILE A 58 4.42 -0.27 3.32
C ILE A 58 4.18 1.09 3.97
N LEU A 59 4.26 2.16 3.21
CA LEU A 59 4.02 3.52 3.70
C LEU A 59 2.58 3.72 4.20
N ALA A 60 1.61 3.09 3.54
CA ALA A 60 0.22 3.12 3.97
C ALA A 60 0.03 2.44 5.33
N PHE A 61 0.68 1.29 5.55
CA PHE A 61 0.64 0.64 6.87
C PHE A 61 1.30 1.50 7.94
N GLU A 62 2.39 2.19 7.63
CA GLU A 62 3.04 3.11 8.56
C GLU A 62 2.10 4.24 8.97
N GLU A 63 1.37 4.82 8.01
CA GLU A 63 0.38 5.85 8.30
C GLU A 63 -0.80 5.31 9.11
N LEU A 64 -1.28 4.12 8.77
CA LEU A 64 -2.36 3.48 9.51
C LEU A 64 -1.94 3.20 10.96
N ALA A 65 -0.70 2.79 11.18
CA ALA A 65 -0.18 2.54 12.52
C ALA A 65 -0.18 3.79 13.41
N LYS A 66 -0.10 4.98 12.81
CA LYS A 66 -0.21 6.25 13.56
C LYS A 66 -1.65 6.54 13.99
N LEU A 67 -2.63 6.01 13.27
CA LEU A 67 -4.05 6.23 13.52
C LEU A 67 -4.65 5.23 14.49
N VAL A 68 -4.10 4.01 14.56
CA VAL A 68 -4.64 2.91 15.34
C VAL A 68 -3.77 2.66 16.55
N PRO A 69 -4.28 2.86 17.78
CA PRO A 69 -3.53 2.55 19.00
C PRO A 69 -3.01 1.11 18.97
N GLN A 70 -1.80 0.90 19.45
CA GLN A 70 -1.13 -0.40 19.42
C GLN A 70 -2.03 -1.52 20.01
N ALA A 71 -2.72 -1.25 21.11
CA ALA A 71 -3.59 -2.23 21.76
C ALA A 71 -4.79 -2.65 20.90
N LYS A 72 -5.16 -1.86 19.89
CA LYS A 72 -6.32 -2.11 19.03
C LYS A 72 -5.95 -2.69 17.65
N ARG A 73 -4.67 -2.74 17.31
CA ARG A 73 -4.22 -3.20 15.98
C ARG A 73 -4.60 -4.65 15.70
N GLY A 74 -4.49 -5.52 16.71
CA GLY A 74 -4.87 -6.93 16.59
C GLY A 74 -6.36 -7.15 16.30
N ALA A 75 -7.21 -6.19 16.64
CA ALA A 75 -8.65 -6.21 16.35
C ALA A 75 -9.02 -5.37 15.12
N THR A 76 -8.04 -4.92 14.37
CA THR A 76 -8.24 -4.09 13.18
C THR A 76 -7.94 -4.90 11.93
N ASN A 77 -8.90 -4.97 11.01
CA ASN A 77 -8.76 -5.64 9.73
C ASN A 77 -8.44 -4.64 8.64
N VAL A 78 -7.62 -5.04 7.67
CA VAL A 78 -7.18 -4.17 6.57
C VAL A 78 -7.34 -4.91 5.26
N THR A 79 -8.00 -4.26 4.30
CA THR A 79 -8.04 -4.71 2.91
C THR A 79 -7.20 -3.76 2.08
N VAL A 80 -6.20 -4.31 1.38
CA VAL A 80 -5.32 -3.56 0.49
C VAL A 80 -5.75 -3.81 -0.94
N LYS A 81 -6.03 -2.75 -1.70
CA LYS A 81 -6.47 -2.82 -3.09
C LYS A 81 -5.41 -2.19 -3.99
N LEU A 82 -5.02 -2.94 -5.02
CA LEU A 82 -4.04 -2.52 -6.03
C LEU A 82 -4.57 -2.86 -7.41
N ASP A 83 -4.10 -2.13 -8.42
CA ASP A 83 -4.49 -2.37 -9.81
C ASP A 83 -3.47 -3.23 -10.59
N SER A 84 -2.44 -3.73 -9.94
CA SER A 84 -1.49 -4.68 -10.53
C SER A 84 -1.81 -6.10 -10.07
N GLU A 85 -2.33 -6.91 -10.99
CA GLU A 85 -2.64 -8.31 -10.72
C GLU A 85 -1.39 -9.11 -10.33
N LEU A 86 -0.26 -8.86 -11.01
CA LEU A 86 1.01 -9.51 -10.71
C LEU A 86 1.45 -9.28 -9.27
N ILE A 87 1.41 -8.02 -8.83
CA ILE A 87 1.84 -7.65 -7.47
C ILE A 87 0.90 -8.24 -6.43
N VAL A 88 -0.42 -8.20 -6.66
CA VAL A 88 -1.39 -8.82 -5.75
C VAL A 88 -1.14 -10.31 -5.60
N LYS A 89 -0.87 -11.02 -6.71
CA LYS A 89 -0.56 -12.45 -6.68
C LYS A 89 0.75 -12.75 -5.95
N GLN A 90 1.75 -11.88 -6.06
CA GLN A 90 2.97 -12.00 -5.27
C GLN A 90 2.68 -11.81 -3.78
N MET A 91 1.92 -10.78 -3.43
CA MET A 91 1.58 -10.49 -2.02
C MET A 91 0.75 -11.60 -1.40
N ASN A 92 -0.09 -12.26 -2.18
CA ASN A 92 -0.91 -13.39 -1.74
C ASN A 92 -0.15 -14.73 -1.74
N GLY A 93 1.12 -14.72 -2.14
CA GLY A 93 1.94 -15.93 -2.17
C GLY A 93 1.64 -16.86 -3.34
N VAL A 94 0.85 -16.43 -4.33
CA VAL A 94 0.52 -17.23 -5.52
C VAL A 94 1.72 -17.28 -6.47
N TYR A 95 2.42 -16.15 -6.63
CA TYR A 95 3.62 -16.07 -7.44
C TYR A 95 4.85 -15.93 -6.56
N LYS A 96 5.90 -16.69 -6.91
CA LYS A 96 7.18 -16.65 -6.20
C LYS A 96 7.95 -15.37 -6.55
N ILE A 97 8.56 -14.76 -5.55
CA ILE A 97 9.42 -13.60 -5.73
C ILE A 97 10.87 -14.10 -5.78
N LYS A 98 11.57 -13.78 -6.88
CA LYS A 98 12.96 -14.23 -7.09
C LYS A 98 13.99 -13.13 -6.94
N HIS A 99 13.63 -11.88 -7.28
CA HIS A 99 14.55 -10.74 -7.25
C HIS A 99 14.90 -10.36 -5.80
N PRO A 100 16.19 -10.23 -5.42
CA PRO A 100 16.59 -9.96 -4.03
C PRO A 100 15.98 -8.68 -3.44
N VAL A 101 15.93 -7.59 -4.21
CA VAL A 101 15.34 -6.33 -3.77
C VAL A 101 13.85 -6.51 -3.47
N MET A 102 13.15 -7.27 -4.31
CA MET A 102 11.71 -7.52 -4.11
C MET A 102 11.44 -8.47 -2.95
N LYS A 103 12.35 -9.40 -2.67
CA LYS A 103 12.26 -10.24 -1.46
C LYS A 103 12.37 -9.37 -0.20
N THR A 104 13.24 -8.38 -0.19
CA THR A 104 13.37 -7.44 0.91
C THR A 104 12.10 -6.59 1.05
N GLN A 105 11.54 -6.09 -0.05
CA GLN A 105 10.29 -5.34 -0.03
C GLN A 105 9.13 -6.18 0.49
N TYR A 106 9.03 -7.43 0.06
CA TYR A 106 8.01 -8.37 0.54
C TYR A 106 8.13 -8.58 2.06
N ALA A 107 9.34 -8.80 2.56
CA ALA A 107 9.57 -8.99 4.00
C ALA A 107 9.16 -7.73 4.80
N ARG A 108 9.49 -6.54 4.29
CA ARG A 108 9.08 -5.26 4.91
C ARG A 108 7.55 -5.11 4.92
N LEU A 109 6.91 -5.49 3.83
CA LEU A 109 5.45 -5.46 3.71
C LEU A 109 4.79 -6.34 4.77
N ILE A 110 5.21 -7.59 4.85
CA ILE A 110 4.67 -8.56 5.83
C ILE A 110 4.90 -8.05 7.26
N GLN A 111 6.08 -7.53 7.56
CA GLN A 111 6.39 -6.99 8.87
C GLN A 111 5.51 -5.77 9.21
N SER A 112 5.30 -4.87 8.26
CA SER A 112 4.50 -3.66 8.50
C SER A 112 3.01 -3.97 8.73
N GLY A 113 2.49 -5.04 8.13
CA GLY A 113 1.11 -5.47 8.31
C GLY A 113 0.90 -6.46 9.46
N ALA A 114 1.97 -7.01 10.03
CA ALA A 114 1.89 -8.11 11.01
C ALA A 114 1.17 -7.75 12.31
N ALA A 115 1.15 -6.48 12.69
CA ALA A 115 0.48 -6.02 13.91
C ALA A 115 -1.06 -6.03 13.78
N PHE A 116 -1.58 -5.99 12.55
CA PHE A 116 -3.03 -5.93 12.31
C PHE A 116 -3.64 -7.33 12.32
N GLY A 117 -4.96 -7.41 12.59
CA GLY A 117 -5.65 -8.67 12.79
C GLY A 117 -5.71 -9.52 11.53
N THR A 118 -6.35 -9.01 10.49
CA THR A 118 -6.42 -9.66 9.18
C THR A 118 -6.02 -8.67 8.10
N VAL A 119 -5.07 -9.06 7.26
CA VAL A 119 -4.65 -8.27 6.10
C VAL A 119 -4.93 -9.10 4.86
N SER A 120 -5.70 -8.52 3.93
CA SER A 120 -5.99 -9.15 2.65
C SER A 120 -5.61 -8.22 1.50
N PHE A 121 -5.19 -8.80 0.38
CA PHE A 121 -4.79 -8.09 -0.83
C PHE A 121 -5.73 -8.45 -1.97
N ALA A 122 -6.28 -7.44 -2.62
CA ALA A 122 -7.24 -7.63 -3.70
C ALA A 122 -6.86 -6.81 -4.93
N HIS A 123 -7.04 -7.40 -6.10
CA HIS A 123 -6.88 -6.72 -7.38
C HIS A 123 -8.16 -5.95 -7.72
N VAL A 124 -8.01 -4.69 -8.13
CA VAL A 124 -9.12 -3.87 -8.61
C VAL A 124 -8.76 -3.28 -9.97
N PRO A 125 -9.77 -2.95 -10.79
CA PRO A 125 -9.52 -2.21 -12.04
C PRO A 125 -8.92 -0.83 -11.75
N ARG A 126 -8.16 -0.31 -12.70
CA ARG A 126 -7.49 0.99 -12.57
C ARG A 126 -8.47 2.13 -12.23
N GLU A 127 -9.66 2.12 -12.81
CA GLU A 127 -10.68 3.14 -12.56
C GLU A 127 -11.19 3.15 -11.11
N GLN A 128 -10.95 2.11 -10.34
CA GLN A 128 -11.26 2.05 -8.92
C GLN A 128 -10.08 2.44 -8.04
N ASN A 129 -8.94 2.79 -8.64
CA ASN A 129 -7.69 3.13 -7.93
C ASN A 129 -7.18 4.53 -8.28
N LYS A 130 -8.06 5.41 -8.73
CA LYS A 130 -7.70 6.75 -9.24
C LYS A 130 -7.06 7.65 -8.20
N ASP A 131 -7.52 7.59 -6.95
CA ASP A 131 -6.98 8.46 -5.90
C ASP A 131 -5.53 8.10 -5.58
N ALA A 132 -5.22 6.82 -5.48
CA ALA A 132 -3.85 6.36 -5.26
C ALA A 132 -2.95 6.69 -6.45
N ASP A 133 -3.45 6.48 -7.67
CA ASP A 133 -2.73 6.83 -8.91
C ASP A 133 -2.41 8.32 -8.96
N ALA A 134 -3.37 9.18 -8.64
CA ALA A 134 -3.18 10.63 -8.61
C ALA A 134 -2.11 11.05 -7.59
N LEU A 135 -2.10 10.42 -6.42
CA LEU A 135 -1.11 10.70 -5.37
C LEU A 135 0.29 10.26 -5.76
N ALA A 136 0.42 9.11 -6.44
CA ALA A 136 1.70 8.65 -6.97
C ALA A 136 2.23 9.59 -8.06
N ASN A 137 1.36 10.00 -8.99
CA ASN A 137 1.72 10.94 -10.05
C ASN A 137 2.11 12.31 -9.50
N GLU A 138 1.39 12.79 -8.50
CA GLU A 138 1.73 14.04 -7.81
C GLU A 138 3.14 14.00 -7.23
N ALA A 139 3.52 12.89 -6.60
CA ALA A 139 4.86 12.70 -6.05
C ALA A 139 5.93 12.72 -7.15
N MET A 140 5.68 12.05 -8.28
CA MET A 140 6.60 12.04 -9.41
C MET A 140 6.71 13.42 -10.08
N ASP A 141 5.60 14.15 -10.19
CA ASP A 141 5.60 15.52 -10.72
C ASP A 141 6.42 16.48 -9.84
N ARG A 142 6.29 16.32 -8.53
CA ARG A 142 7.03 17.10 -7.55
C ARG A 142 8.53 16.83 -7.60
N GLY A 143 8.92 15.57 -7.80
CA GLY A 143 10.31 15.12 -7.88
C GLY A 143 11.12 15.33 -6.60
N SER A 144 10.46 15.53 -5.46
CA SER A 144 11.06 15.75 -4.14
C SER A 144 10.00 15.57 -3.05
N ASN A 145 10.45 15.55 -1.84
CA ASN A 145 9.55 15.48 -0.67
C ASN A 145 9.60 16.75 0.15
#